data_d8a0362752440c5215c068da9298aebc
#
_entry.id   d8a0362752440c5215c068da9298aebc
#
_cell.length_a   1.000
_cell.length_b   1.000
_cell.length_c   1.000
_cell.angle_alpha   90.00
_cell.angle_beta   90.00
_cell.angle_gamma   90.00
#
_symmetry.space_group_name_H-M   'P 1'
#
loop_
_entity.id
_entity.type
_entity.pdbx_description
1 polymer ?
#
loop_
_entity_poly.entity_id
_entity_poly.type
_entity_poly.pdbx_seq_one_letter_code
_entity_poly.pdbx_strand_id
1 'polypeptide(L)'
;MVILQNISYLHSNKDLLFDKITFTVNHHEKIALIGNNGVGKSTLLKIIASELEPADGIIKTDSKPFYLPQIFGQFNQFTIAQALQVENKLNALHEILNGKVSEENLNILNDDWTIEERCNEALQYWQLQDLDWNQKLETLSGGQKTKVFLAGISIHEPKLILLDEPSNHLDISGRELLYEFIKNTSSTLIVVSHDRKLLNLLHSVFELSGHGITVYGGNYDFYTEQKQIENNALNHDIQSKEKALRKAKEKERETLERQNKLDSRGEKKQKKAGVSRIMMNTLRNNAENSTARTKGVHTEKIGGISKDLQELRSTLPDIDQIKFGFDKTNLHKGKILFKASEINHSYDDQLLWKNQLDFQIVSGQRIALKGLNGSGKTTLIKIIMGELQPKTGNVYKANSKLIYIDQDYSLIENQISVYEQAQKFNASGLQEHDIKMKLNKFLFSKNDWSKPCFALSGGEKMRLMLCCLTINSEAPDVIILDEPTNNLDIQNIKILTSAINEYQGTLIVVSHDVHFLGEIHIEDFIELS
;
A
#
# COMPACT_ATOMS: atom_id res chain seq x y z
N MET A 1 -16.33 11.67 21.35
CA MET A 1 -17.23 11.09 20.32
C MET A 1 -17.05 11.84 19.01
N VAL A 2 -17.09 11.12 17.89
CA VAL A 2 -17.01 11.70 16.52
C VAL A 2 -18.21 11.19 15.73
N ILE A 3 -18.94 12.09 15.10
CA ILE A 3 -20.12 11.76 14.27
C ILE A 3 -19.92 12.39 12.89
N LEU A 4 -19.94 11.57 11.85
CA LEU A 4 -19.98 11.99 10.47
C LEU A 4 -21.34 11.63 9.86
N GLN A 5 -21.96 12.56 9.16
CA GLN A 5 -23.25 12.35 8.49
C GLN A 5 -23.17 12.86 7.06
N ASN A 6 -23.30 11.93 6.09
CA ASN A 6 -23.34 12.20 4.65
C ASN A 6 -22.15 13.03 4.14
N ILE A 7 -20.95 12.76 4.64
CA ILE A 7 -19.75 13.50 4.24
C ILE A 7 -19.37 13.12 2.82
N SER A 8 -19.27 14.14 1.96
CA SER A 8 -18.79 14.02 0.59
C SER A 8 -17.60 14.95 0.36
N TYR A 9 -16.64 14.54 -0.45
CA TYR A 9 -15.48 15.36 -0.78
C TYR A 9 -15.13 15.28 -2.26
N LEU A 10 -14.82 16.45 -2.83
CA LEU A 10 -14.43 16.64 -4.22
C LEU A 10 -13.02 17.22 -4.26
N HIS A 11 -12.17 16.69 -5.11
CA HIS A 11 -10.87 17.32 -5.40
C HIS A 11 -11.04 18.67 -6.11
N SER A 12 -9.97 19.47 -6.14
CA SER A 12 -9.95 20.77 -6.83
C SER A 12 -10.29 20.69 -8.33
N ASN A 13 -10.03 19.55 -8.97
CA ASN A 13 -10.43 19.23 -10.34
C ASN A 13 -11.90 18.76 -10.49
N LYS A 14 -12.68 18.79 -9.39
CA LYS A 14 -14.07 18.32 -9.29
C LYS A 14 -14.27 16.81 -9.40
N ASP A 15 -13.22 16.01 -9.33
CA ASP A 15 -13.37 14.56 -9.22
C ASP A 15 -13.85 14.18 -7.83
N LEU A 16 -14.90 13.34 -7.78
CA LEU A 16 -15.46 12.83 -6.54
C LEU A 16 -14.48 11.83 -5.91
N LEU A 17 -14.05 12.09 -4.67
CA LEU A 17 -13.18 11.18 -3.93
C LEU A 17 -13.99 10.15 -3.15
N PHE A 18 -14.99 10.60 -2.40
CA PHE A 18 -15.98 9.75 -1.72
C PHE A 18 -17.29 10.51 -1.52
N ASP A 19 -18.38 9.76 -1.40
CA ASP A 19 -19.75 10.29 -1.27
C ASP A 19 -20.49 9.70 -0.08
N LYS A 20 -21.21 10.55 0.64
CA LYS A 20 -22.16 10.20 1.71
C LYS A 20 -21.61 9.28 2.80
N ILE A 21 -20.36 9.49 3.21
CA ILE A 21 -19.74 8.75 4.30
C ILE A 21 -20.47 9.08 5.61
N THR A 22 -20.98 8.04 6.27
CA THR A 22 -21.69 8.17 7.55
C THR A 22 -21.20 7.10 8.52
N PHE A 23 -20.68 7.53 9.67
CA PHE A 23 -20.31 6.65 10.78
C PHE A 23 -20.17 7.42 12.09
N THR A 24 -20.10 6.67 13.18
CA THR A 24 -19.90 7.23 14.53
C THR A 24 -18.77 6.46 15.22
N VAL A 25 -17.89 7.20 15.92
CA VAL A 25 -16.88 6.65 16.81
C VAL A 25 -17.20 7.12 18.23
N ASN A 26 -17.38 6.18 19.14
CA ASN A 26 -17.75 6.45 20.52
C ASN A 26 -16.55 6.90 21.37
N HIS A 27 -16.82 7.40 22.58
CA HIS A 27 -15.76 7.70 23.54
C HIS A 27 -14.95 6.45 23.86
N HIS A 28 -13.63 6.61 24.00
CA HIS A 28 -12.67 5.55 24.32
C HIS A 28 -12.60 4.41 23.28
N GLU A 29 -13.29 4.55 22.15
CA GLU A 29 -13.20 3.60 21.05
C GLU A 29 -11.90 3.81 20.27
N LYS A 30 -11.23 2.71 19.91
CA LYS A 30 -10.00 2.71 19.13
C LYS A 30 -10.28 1.99 17.82
N ILE A 31 -10.32 2.73 16.72
CA ILE A 31 -10.69 2.18 15.42
C ILE A 31 -9.53 2.25 14.41
N ALA A 32 -9.47 1.25 13.55
CA ALA A 32 -8.64 1.25 12.36
C ALA A 32 -9.42 1.79 11.17
N LEU A 33 -8.90 2.79 10.48
CA LEU A 33 -9.43 3.24 9.19
C LEU A 33 -8.52 2.69 8.09
N ILE A 34 -9.00 1.68 7.37
CA ILE A 34 -8.26 1.01 6.30
C ILE A 34 -8.91 1.24 4.93
N GLY A 35 -8.21 0.87 3.86
CA GLY A 35 -8.67 0.97 2.47
C GLY A 35 -7.48 1.12 1.52
N ASN A 36 -7.72 1.02 0.23
CA ASN A 36 -6.67 1.16 -0.79
C ASN A 36 -6.03 2.56 -0.77
N ASN A 37 -4.80 2.66 -1.29
CA ASN A 37 -4.17 3.96 -1.44
C ASN A 37 -4.97 4.83 -2.43
N GLY A 38 -5.08 6.13 -2.10
CA GLY A 38 -5.84 7.09 -2.90
C GLY A 38 -7.36 7.12 -2.64
N VAL A 39 -7.92 6.22 -1.81
CA VAL A 39 -9.37 6.22 -1.52
C VAL A 39 -9.83 7.38 -0.62
N GLY A 40 -8.86 8.14 -0.05
CA GLY A 40 -9.17 9.33 0.74
C GLY A 40 -9.07 9.17 2.27
N LYS A 41 -8.35 8.17 2.78
CA LYS A 41 -8.16 7.96 4.24
C LYS A 41 -7.59 9.21 4.93
N SER A 42 -6.44 9.71 4.46
CA SER A 42 -5.80 10.92 5.00
C SER A 42 -6.67 12.18 4.81
N THR A 43 -7.40 12.27 3.69
CA THR A 43 -8.36 13.35 3.45
C THR A 43 -9.49 13.32 4.49
N LEU A 44 -10.04 12.14 4.78
CA LEU A 44 -11.07 11.98 5.79
C LEU A 44 -10.56 12.36 7.20
N LEU A 45 -9.33 11.97 7.56
CA LEU A 45 -8.71 12.40 8.83
C LEU A 45 -8.56 13.93 8.90
N LYS A 46 -8.09 14.59 7.82
CA LYS A 46 -7.98 16.07 7.75
C LYS A 46 -9.33 16.76 7.87
N ILE A 47 -10.38 16.17 7.30
CA ILE A 47 -11.74 16.70 7.44
C ILE A 47 -12.21 16.57 8.90
N ILE A 48 -11.96 15.46 9.58
CA ILE A 48 -12.26 15.28 11.00
C ILE A 48 -11.43 16.25 11.85
N ALA A 49 -10.17 16.50 11.48
CA ALA A 49 -9.27 17.46 12.14
C ALA A 49 -9.66 18.94 11.88
N SER A 50 -10.66 19.20 11.02
CA SER A 50 -11.06 20.54 10.57
C SER A 50 -9.95 21.29 9.81
N GLU A 51 -9.03 20.55 9.17
CA GLU A 51 -8.02 21.11 8.26
C GLU A 51 -8.54 21.23 6.82
N LEU A 52 -9.58 20.46 6.48
CA LEU A 52 -10.27 20.50 5.19
C LEU A 52 -11.77 20.57 5.41
N GLU A 53 -12.47 21.35 4.58
CA GLU A 53 -13.92 21.42 4.59
C GLU A 53 -14.51 20.34 3.66
N PRO A 54 -15.53 19.58 4.10
CA PRO A 54 -16.26 18.67 3.22
C PRO A 54 -17.07 19.45 2.19
N ALA A 55 -17.33 18.85 1.02
CA ALA A 55 -18.19 19.43 0.01
C ALA A 55 -19.69 19.38 0.43
N ASP A 56 -20.07 18.37 1.21
CA ASP A 56 -21.40 18.21 1.79
C ASP A 56 -21.32 17.36 3.07
N GLY A 57 -22.34 17.47 3.92
CA GLY A 57 -22.47 16.71 5.16
C GLY A 57 -22.11 17.49 6.41
N ILE A 58 -22.21 16.82 7.57
CA ILE A 58 -22.01 17.43 8.88
C ILE A 58 -21.05 16.58 9.71
N ILE A 59 -20.09 17.24 10.37
CA ILE A 59 -19.18 16.63 11.32
C ILE A 59 -19.42 17.23 12.70
N LYS A 60 -19.48 16.37 13.71
CA LYS A 60 -19.53 16.79 15.11
C LYS A 60 -18.43 16.05 15.89
N THR A 61 -17.62 16.82 16.61
CA THR A 61 -16.60 16.31 17.54
C THR A 61 -16.79 16.98 18.90
N ASP A 62 -16.68 16.22 19.98
CA ASP A 62 -16.85 16.75 21.36
C ASP A 62 -15.61 17.46 21.87
N SER A 63 -14.47 17.33 21.19
CA SER A 63 -13.21 17.97 21.52
C SER A 63 -12.39 18.23 20.27
N LYS A 64 -11.47 19.19 20.34
CA LYS A 64 -10.53 19.43 19.24
C LYS A 64 -9.65 18.19 19.07
N PRO A 65 -9.57 17.62 17.86
CA PRO A 65 -8.71 16.46 17.59
C PRO A 65 -7.22 16.85 17.62
N PHE A 66 -6.39 15.95 18.10
CA PHE A 66 -4.94 16.02 17.83
C PHE A 66 -4.66 15.17 16.59
N TYR A 67 -4.13 15.79 15.54
CA TYR A 67 -3.86 15.13 14.28
C TYR A 67 -2.35 14.98 14.06
N LEU A 68 -1.91 13.74 13.86
CA LEU A 68 -0.56 13.40 13.44
C LEU A 68 -0.58 13.09 11.96
N PRO A 69 0.02 13.95 11.10
CA PRO A 69 0.02 13.75 9.66
C PRO A 69 1.09 12.75 9.20
N GLN A 70 0.86 12.12 8.06
CA GLN A 70 1.83 11.22 7.42
C GLN A 70 3.10 11.95 6.96
N ILE A 71 2.99 13.21 6.53
CA ILE A 71 4.09 14.01 5.97
C ILE A 71 4.32 15.23 6.86
N PHE A 72 5.57 15.44 7.23
CA PHE A 72 5.98 16.54 8.12
C PHE A 72 6.62 17.72 7.41
N GLY A 73 6.68 17.73 6.07
CA GLY A 73 7.39 18.75 5.29
C GLY A 73 6.96 20.19 5.59
N GLN A 74 5.67 20.41 5.88
CA GLN A 74 5.12 21.71 6.25
C GLN A 74 5.66 22.27 7.58
N PHE A 75 6.20 21.41 8.45
CA PHE A 75 6.73 21.78 9.76
C PHE A 75 8.25 21.91 9.79
N ASN A 76 8.95 21.67 8.69
CA ASN A 76 10.41 21.58 8.64
C ASN A 76 11.10 22.86 9.20
N GLN A 77 10.52 24.03 8.99
CA GLN A 77 11.09 25.30 9.46
C GLN A 77 10.79 25.61 10.93
N PHE A 78 9.89 24.86 11.55
CA PHE A 78 9.52 25.06 12.95
C PHE A 78 10.56 24.42 13.87
N THR A 79 10.73 25.04 15.05
CA THR A 79 11.42 24.39 16.17
C THR A 79 10.55 23.27 16.75
N ILE A 80 11.13 22.39 17.55
CA ILE A 80 10.39 21.34 18.26
C ILE A 80 9.30 21.98 19.13
N ALA A 81 9.62 23.03 19.89
CA ALA A 81 8.67 23.74 20.74
C ALA A 81 7.51 24.37 19.95
N GLN A 82 7.79 24.93 18.78
CA GLN A 82 6.78 25.51 17.87
C GLN A 82 5.87 24.42 17.28
N ALA A 83 6.45 23.33 16.80
CA ALA A 83 5.69 22.23 16.21
C ALA A 83 4.74 21.57 17.22
N LEU A 84 5.16 21.48 18.46
CA LEU A 84 4.35 20.95 19.56
C LEU A 84 3.44 22.02 20.20
N GLN A 85 3.47 23.29 19.75
CA GLN A 85 2.65 24.38 20.27
C GLN A 85 2.87 24.64 21.78
N VAL A 86 4.08 24.41 22.29
CA VAL A 86 4.44 24.62 23.71
C VAL A 86 5.36 25.82 23.90
N GLU A 87 5.94 26.40 22.84
CA GLU A 87 6.91 27.48 22.89
C GLU A 87 6.45 28.66 23.75
N ASN A 88 5.23 29.15 23.54
CA ASN A 88 4.69 30.30 24.26
C ASN A 88 4.58 30.03 25.76
N LYS A 89 4.13 28.84 26.14
CA LYS A 89 4.00 28.43 27.55
C LYS A 89 5.36 28.25 28.21
N LEU A 90 6.32 27.61 27.53
CA LEU A 90 7.69 27.46 28.06
C LEU A 90 8.36 28.81 28.23
N ASN A 91 8.25 29.73 27.27
CA ASN A 91 8.79 31.07 27.37
C ASN A 91 8.14 31.85 28.50
N ALA A 92 6.82 31.82 28.64
CA ALA A 92 6.10 32.47 29.72
C ALA A 92 6.55 31.96 31.11
N LEU A 93 6.68 30.63 31.25
CA LEU A 93 7.18 29.98 32.48
C LEU A 93 8.59 30.47 32.81
N HIS A 94 9.53 30.44 31.84
CA HIS A 94 10.91 30.89 32.03
C HIS A 94 11.00 32.39 32.37
N GLU A 95 10.18 33.24 31.73
CA GLU A 95 10.16 34.68 32.09
C GLU A 95 9.64 34.93 33.50
N ILE A 96 8.59 34.22 33.91
CA ILE A 96 8.05 34.29 35.28
C ILE A 96 9.11 33.83 36.29
N LEU A 97 9.77 32.70 36.07
CA LEU A 97 10.84 32.21 36.95
C LEU A 97 12.05 33.16 37.02
N ASN A 98 12.31 33.89 35.95
CA ASN A 98 13.34 34.96 35.92
C ASN A 98 12.90 36.30 36.51
N GLY A 99 11.73 36.34 37.17
CA GLY A 99 11.22 37.53 37.86
C GLY A 99 10.41 38.49 37.00
N LYS A 100 10.15 38.18 35.72
CA LYS A 100 9.29 38.98 34.84
C LYS A 100 7.84 38.54 34.93
N VAL A 101 7.22 38.80 36.06
CA VAL A 101 5.82 38.43 36.28
C VAL A 101 4.91 39.47 35.64
N SER A 102 4.35 39.18 34.49
CA SER A 102 3.35 40.01 33.80
C SER A 102 2.00 39.26 33.74
N GLU A 103 0.91 40.04 33.66
CA GLU A 103 -0.44 39.49 33.47
C GLU A 103 -0.53 38.66 32.18
N GLU A 104 0.18 39.11 31.14
CA GLU A 104 0.26 38.38 29.84
C GLU A 104 0.90 36.99 30.01
N ASN A 105 2.05 36.89 30.70
CA ASN A 105 2.72 35.60 30.93
C ASN A 105 1.89 34.67 31.79
N LEU A 106 1.20 35.19 32.80
CA LEU A 106 0.29 34.39 33.64
C LEU A 106 -0.89 33.83 32.81
N ASN A 107 -1.47 34.66 31.94
CA ASN A 107 -2.55 34.26 31.06
C ASN A 107 -2.10 33.20 30.01
N ILE A 108 -0.90 33.33 29.45
CA ILE A 108 -0.33 32.35 28.51
C ILE A 108 -0.06 31.03 29.22
N LEU A 109 0.52 31.09 30.42
CA LEU A 109 0.81 29.90 31.21
C LEU A 109 -0.49 29.16 31.62
N ASN A 110 -1.54 29.92 31.96
CA ASN A 110 -2.86 29.44 32.36
C ASN A 110 -2.80 28.32 33.42
N ASP A 111 -2.07 28.62 34.52
CA ASP A 111 -1.81 27.74 35.66
C ASP A 111 -1.10 26.39 35.32
N ASP A 112 -0.52 26.28 34.13
CA ASP A 112 0.18 25.09 33.65
C ASP A 112 1.66 25.07 34.11
N TRP A 113 1.91 25.10 35.40
CA TRP A 113 3.25 25.21 35.99
C TRP A 113 4.13 23.96 35.73
N THR A 114 3.53 22.83 35.39
CA THR A 114 4.23 21.55 35.11
C THR A 114 4.52 21.32 33.64
N ILE A 115 4.27 22.31 32.79
CA ILE A 115 4.44 22.14 31.33
C ILE A 115 5.85 21.69 30.93
N GLU A 116 6.91 22.26 31.53
CA GLU A 116 8.29 21.91 31.22
C GLU A 116 8.62 20.48 31.68
N GLU A 117 8.14 20.06 32.86
CA GLU A 117 8.31 18.71 33.39
C GLU A 117 7.63 17.68 32.48
N ARG A 118 6.37 17.88 32.12
CA ARG A 118 5.64 17.02 31.19
C ARG A 118 6.29 16.95 29.80
N CYS A 119 6.82 18.07 29.31
CA CYS A 119 7.56 18.12 28.06
C CYS A 119 8.82 17.24 28.12
N ASN A 120 9.59 17.33 29.21
CA ASN A 120 10.81 16.53 29.39
C ASN A 120 10.48 15.04 29.57
N GLU A 121 9.46 14.69 30.34
CA GLU A 121 8.98 13.32 30.51
C GLU A 121 8.52 12.72 29.17
N ALA A 122 7.77 13.48 28.37
CA ALA A 122 7.33 13.05 27.07
C ALA A 122 8.49 12.78 26.10
N LEU A 123 9.49 13.67 26.06
CA LEU A 123 10.70 13.44 25.25
C LEU A 123 11.49 12.22 25.73
N GLN A 124 11.60 12.04 27.06
CA GLN A 124 12.28 10.88 27.64
C GLN A 124 11.56 9.57 27.28
N TYR A 125 10.24 9.53 27.39
CA TYR A 125 9.44 8.35 27.01
C TYR A 125 9.68 7.94 25.56
N TRP A 126 9.75 8.92 24.64
CA TRP A 126 9.99 8.68 23.23
C TRP A 126 11.48 8.59 22.85
N GLN A 127 12.41 8.52 23.84
CA GLN A 127 13.85 8.40 23.63
C GLN A 127 14.42 9.58 22.80
N LEU A 128 14.01 10.80 23.17
CA LEU A 128 14.40 12.04 22.51
C LEU A 128 15.04 13.06 23.50
N GLN A 129 15.52 12.59 24.64
CA GLN A 129 16.08 13.43 25.71
C GLN A 129 17.28 14.27 25.29
N ASP A 130 17.97 13.90 24.21
CA ASP A 130 19.16 14.63 23.70
C ASP A 130 18.80 15.77 22.75
N LEU A 131 17.50 16.00 22.47
CA LEU A 131 17.05 17.06 21.55
C LEU A 131 16.81 18.38 22.29
N ASP A 132 17.26 19.49 21.66
CA ASP A 132 16.97 20.84 22.12
C ASP A 132 15.61 21.32 21.57
N TRP A 133 14.79 21.94 22.43
CA TRP A 133 13.50 22.53 22.07
C TRP A 133 13.57 23.55 20.94
N ASN A 134 14.71 24.26 20.81
CA ASN A 134 14.96 25.25 19.77
C ASN A 134 15.47 24.61 18.45
N GLN A 135 15.74 23.30 18.46
CA GLN A 135 16.22 22.62 17.26
C GLN A 135 15.11 22.57 16.21
N LYS A 136 15.47 22.84 14.94
CA LYS A 136 14.53 22.79 13.83
C LYS A 136 14.23 21.36 13.43
N LEU A 137 12.97 21.09 13.06
CA LEU A 137 12.52 19.78 12.61
C LEU A 137 13.24 19.32 11.34
N GLU A 138 13.71 20.21 10.47
CA GLU A 138 14.44 19.83 9.26
C GLU A 138 15.72 19.03 9.53
N THR A 139 16.34 19.23 10.70
CA THR A 139 17.57 18.53 11.11
C THR A 139 17.31 17.12 11.63
N LEU A 140 16.05 16.76 11.90
CA LEU A 140 15.66 15.48 12.45
C LEU A 140 15.39 14.44 11.35
N SER A 141 15.70 13.19 11.65
CA SER A 141 15.27 12.06 10.81
C SER A 141 13.75 11.91 10.79
N GLY A 142 13.20 11.20 9.79
CA GLY A 142 11.76 10.93 9.71
C GLY A 142 11.22 10.27 10.98
N GLY A 143 11.94 9.30 11.54
CA GLY A 143 11.55 8.62 12.78
C GLY A 143 11.57 9.54 14.00
N GLN A 144 12.57 10.41 14.11
CA GLN A 144 12.61 11.43 15.19
C GLN A 144 11.46 12.41 15.08
N LYS A 145 11.13 12.88 13.87
CA LYS A 145 9.96 13.75 13.65
C LYS A 145 8.67 13.08 14.13
N THR A 146 8.45 11.83 13.74
CA THR A 146 7.28 11.05 14.19
C THR A 146 7.23 10.96 15.71
N LYS A 147 8.35 10.61 16.36
CA LYS A 147 8.45 10.52 17.82
C LYS A 147 8.17 11.88 18.51
N VAL A 148 8.64 13.00 17.94
CA VAL A 148 8.35 14.37 18.45
C VAL A 148 6.84 14.63 18.44
N PHE A 149 6.14 14.37 17.33
CA PHE A 149 4.70 14.59 17.29
C PHE A 149 3.93 13.64 18.21
N LEU A 150 4.39 12.39 18.38
CA LEU A 150 3.82 11.45 19.33
C LEU A 150 4.02 11.94 20.78
N ALA A 151 5.17 12.55 21.12
CA ALA A 151 5.38 13.20 22.41
C ALA A 151 4.36 14.31 22.67
N GLY A 152 3.94 15.06 21.64
CA GLY A 152 2.88 16.06 21.74
C GLY A 152 1.56 15.49 22.26
N ILE A 153 1.24 14.25 21.97
CA ILE A 153 0.04 13.59 22.50
C ILE A 153 0.16 13.40 24.02
N SER A 154 1.32 12.99 24.52
CA SER A 154 1.58 12.85 25.95
C SER A 154 1.58 14.21 26.68
N ILE A 155 2.01 15.28 26.03
CA ILE A 155 2.03 16.65 26.59
C ILE A 155 0.61 17.23 26.69
N HIS A 156 -0.20 17.08 25.65
CA HIS A 156 -1.52 17.73 25.55
C HIS A 156 -2.69 16.88 26.02
N GLU A 157 -2.50 15.58 26.18
CA GLU A 157 -3.52 14.61 26.62
C GLU A 157 -4.89 14.77 25.92
N PRO A 158 -4.92 14.80 24.57
CA PRO A 158 -6.15 15.06 23.84
C PRO A 158 -7.14 13.92 24.00
N LYS A 159 -8.44 14.24 24.07
CA LYS A 159 -9.52 13.24 24.17
C LYS A 159 -9.78 12.51 22.86
N LEU A 160 -9.37 13.10 21.73
CA LEU A 160 -9.51 12.53 20.39
C LEU A 160 -8.17 12.63 19.64
N ILE A 161 -7.67 11.51 19.18
CA ILE A 161 -6.39 11.38 18.49
C ILE A 161 -6.62 10.78 17.11
N LEU A 162 -6.07 11.43 16.11
CA LEU A 162 -6.09 10.99 14.71
C LEU A 162 -4.64 10.72 14.27
N LEU A 163 -4.33 9.47 13.94
CA LEU A 163 -2.99 9.04 13.53
C LEU A 163 -3.00 8.60 12.07
N ASP A 164 -2.19 9.26 11.24
CA ASP A 164 -2.04 8.93 9.82
C ASP A 164 -0.68 8.29 9.57
N GLU A 165 -0.65 6.97 9.43
CA GLU A 165 0.54 6.14 9.24
C GLU A 165 1.63 6.37 10.32
N PRO A 166 1.31 6.30 11.61
CA PRO A 166 2.25 6.65 12.69
C PRO A 166 3.44 5.69 12.82
N SER A 167 3.37 4.49 12.27
CA SER A 167 4.44 3.48 12.29
C SER A 167 5.49 3.70 11.20
N ASN A 168 5.21 4.56 10.20
CA ASN A 168 6.15 4.86 9.13
C ASN A 168 7.40 5.54 9.70
N HIS A 169 8.57 5.18 9.16
CA HIS A 169 9.88 5.69 9.58
C HIS A 169 10.30 5.33 11.02
N LEU A 170 9.43 4.69 11.83
CA LEU A 170 9.83 4.20 13.14
C LEU A 170 10.62 2.90 13.01
N ASP A 171 11.73 2.83 13.75
CA ASP A 171 12.46 1.59 13.96
C ASP A 171 11.71 0.66 14.92
N ILE A 172 12.23 -0.54 15.14
CA ILE A 172 11.59 -1.57 15.97
C ILE A 172 11.30 -1.01 17.38
N SER A 173 12.25 -0.29 17.99
CA SER A 173 12.07 0.27 19.34
C SER A 173 10.98 1.34 19.38
N GLY A 174 10.94 2.22 18.38
CA GLY A 174 9.89 3.25 18.25
C GLY A 174 8.50 2.66 18.02
N ARG A 175 8.41 1.58 17.24
CA ARG A 175 7.13 0.85 17.03
C ARG A 175 6.64 0.21 18.32
N GLU A 176 7.51 -0.42 19.12
CA GLU A 176 7.11 -1.01 20.41
C GLU A 176 6.56 0.06 21.37
N LEU A 177 7.22 1.22 21.47
CA LEU A 177 6.71 2.36 22.25
C LEU A 177 5.34 2.83 21.74
N LEU A 178 5.14 2.90 20.44
CA LEU A 178 3.85 3.26 19.85
C LEU A 178 2.76 2.22 20.22
N TYR A 179 3.08 0.94 20.17
CA TYR A 179 2.13 -0.12 20.54
C TYR A 179 1.75 -0.05 22.03
N GLU A 180 2.72 0.20 22.91
CA GLU A 180 2.45 0.40 24.32
C GLU A 180 1.59 1.64 24.58
N PHE A 181 1.89 2.75 23.92
CA PHE A 181 1.08 3.96 23.99
C PHE A 181 -0.37 3.69 23.56
N ILE A 182 -0.59 3.02 22.40
CA ILE A 182 -1.93 2.69 21.91
C ILE A 182 -2.69 1.76 22.85
N LYS A 183 -2.02 0.80 23.48
CA LYS A 183 -2.64 -0.09 24.48
C LYS A 183 -3.13 0.69 25.70
N ASN A 184 -2.29 1.58 26.23
CA ASN A 184 -2.48 2.22 27.51
C ASN A 184 -3.36 3.47 27.47
N THR A 185 -3.44 4.16 26.32
CA THR A 185 -4.25 5.39 26.23
C THR A 185 -5.74 5.11 26.40
N SER A 186 -6.42 5.98 27.13
CA SER A 186 -7.89 6.00 27.26
C SER A 186 -8.57 6.92 26.24
N SER A 187 -7.81 7.62 25.42
CA SER A 187 -8.36 8.53 24.40
C SER A 187 -9.10 7.78 23.29
N THR A 188 -10.02 8.45 22.64
CA THR A 188 -10.64 7.96 21.41
C THR A 188 -9.60 8.04 20.29
N LEU A 189 -9.40 6.94 19.56
CA LEU A 189 -8.37 6.82 18.53
C LEU A 189 -8.99 6.47 17.17
N ILE A 190 -8.57 7.21 16.15
CA ILE A 190 -8.77 6.83 14.74
C ILE A 190 -7.39 6.71 14.11
N VAL A 191 -7.02 5.51 13.67
CA VAL A 191 -5.69 5.20 13.16
C VAL A 191 -5.77 4.70 11.73
N VAL A 192 -5.08 5.37 10.83
CA VAL A 192 -4.76 4.86 9.50
C VAL A 192 -3.40 4.20 9.58
N SER A 193 -3.30 2.93 9.26
CA SER A 193 -2.01 2.21 9.24
C SER A 193 -2.08 0.98 8.33
N HIS A 194 -0.90 0.54 7.89
CA HIS A 194 -0.68 -0.73 7.20
C HIS A 194 0.10 -1.73 8.08
N ASP A 195 0.46 -1.33 9.29
CA ASP A 195 1.12 -2.17 10.29
C ASP A 195 0.11 -3.11 10.96
N ARG A 196 0.15 -4.40 10.60
CA ARG A 196 -0.78 -5.42 11.07
C ARG A 196 -0.76 -5.58 12.60
N LYS A 197 0.42 -5.46 13.24
CA LYS A 197 0.56 -5.58 14.70
C LYS A 197 -0.16 -4.42 15.39
N LEU A 198 -0.02 -3.19 14.85
CA LEU A 198 -0.73 -2.02 15.33
C LEU A 198 -2.24 -2.17 15.14
N LEU A 199 -2.69 -2.56 13.93
CA LEU A 199 -4.10 -2.72 13.60
C LEU A 199 -4.81 -3.74 14.51
N ASN A 200 -4.10 -4.78 14.95
CA ASN A 200 -4.63 -5.78 15.88
C ASN A 200 -4.80 -5.30 17.32
N LEU A 201 -4.25 -4.14 17.67
CA LEU A 201 -4.47 -3.50 18.96
C LEU A 201 -5.78 -2.69 19.02
N LEU A 202 -6.43 -2.48 17.88
CA LEU A 202 -7.63 -1.67 17.73
C LEU A 202 -8.88 -2.54 17.84
N HIS A 203 -10.01 -1.94 18.24
CA HIS A 203 -11.23 -2.65 18.60
C HIS A 203 -12.09 -3.01 17.40
N SER A 204 -12.08 -2.16 16.37
CA SER A 204 -12.90 -2.32 15.16
C SER A 204 -12.18 -1.77 13.94
N VAL A 205 -12.56 -2.29 12.77
CA VAL A 205 -11.99 -1.92 11.47
C VAL A 205 -13.05 -1.26 10.61
N PHE A 206 -12.75 -0.07 10.12
CA PHE A 206 -13.58 0.71 9.21
C PHE A 206 -12.90 0.72 7.84
N GLU A 207 -13.47 0.00 6.88
CA GLU A 207 -12.94 -0.09 5.52
C GLU A 207 -13.57 1.00 4.64
N LEU A 208 -12.75 1.96 4.22
CA LEU A 208 -13.13 2.99 3.26
C LEU A 208 -12.89 2.49 1.83
N SER A 209 -13.92 2.54 1.01
CA SER A 209 -13.90 2.13 -0.40
C SER A 209 -14.59 3.17 -1.27
N GLY A 210 -14.53 3.00 -2.61
CA GLY A 210 -15.28 3.85 -3.54
C GLY A 210 -16.82 3.76 -3.40
N HIS A 211 -17.32 2.76 -2.67
CA HIS A 211 -18.75 2.55 -2.39
C HIS A 211 -19.18 3.06 -1.01
N GLY A 212 -18.28 3.67 -0.24
CA GLY A 212 -18.54 4.15 1.10
C GLY A 212 -17.69 3.47 2.16
N ILE A 213 -18.23 3.40 3.39
CA ILE A 213 -17.53 2.81 4.53
C ILE A 213 -18.26 1.55 5.00
N THR A 214 -17.49 0.49 5.26
CA THR A 214 -17.99 -0.76 5.85
C THR A 214 -17.32 -0.96 7.21
N VAL A 215 -18.13 -1.28 8.23
CA VAL A 215 -17.65 -1.44 9.61
C VAL A 215 -17.59 -2.92 9.98
N TYR A 216 -16.43 -3.36 10.48
CA TYR A 216 -16.21 -4.70 11.01
C TYR A 216 -15.97 -4.61 12.51
N GLY A 217 -16.81 -5.28 13.31
CA GLY A 217 -16.83 -5.19 14.78
C GLY A 217 -15.76 -6.02 15.49
N GLY A 218 -14.56 -6.10 14.96
CA GLY A 218 -13.43 -6.81 15.52
C GLY A 218 -12.09 -6.22 15.10
N ASN A 219 -10.98 -6.78 15.58
CA ASN A 219 -9.64 -6.36 15.22
C ASN A 219 -9.30 -6.72 13.75
N TYR A 220 -8.06 -6.46 13.35
CA TYR A 220 -7.63 -6.69 11.97
C TYR A 220 -7.64 -8.18 11.57
N ASP A 221 -7.34 -9.10 12.47
CA ASP A 221 -7.39 -10.54 12.16
C ASP A 221 -8.84 -10.97 11.90
N PHE A 222 -9.80 -10.52 12.71
CA PHE A 222 -11.23 -10.74 12.45
C PHE A 222 -11.66 -10.17 11.08
N TYR A 223 -11.22 -8.95 10.75
CA TYR A 223 -11.49 -8.35 9.44
C TYR A 223 -10.96 -9.22 8.31
N THR A 224 -9.71 -9.71 8.42
CA THR A 224 -9.10 -10.54 7.37
C THR A 224 -9.83 -11.86 7.16
N GLU A 225 -10.30 -12.50 8.25
CA GLU A 225 -11.11 -13.71 8.19
C GLU A 225 -12.45 -13.45 7.48
N GLN A 226 -13.17 -12.39 7.87
CA GLN A 226 -14.44 -12.01 7.24
C GLN A 226 -14.25 -11.70 5.74
N LYS A 227 -13.21 -10.95 5.41
CA LYS A 227 -12.89 -10.60 4.02
C LYS A 227 -12.54 -11.83 3.17
N GLN A 228 -11.88 -12.81 3.77
CA GLN A 228 -11.58 -14.08 3.09
C GLN A 228 -12.85 -14.88 2.83
N ILE A 229 -13.79 -14.91 3.78
CA ILE A 229 -15.10 -15.56 3.59
C ILE A 229 -15.88 -14.86 2.47
N GLU A 230 -15.96 -13.53 2.47
CA GLU A 230 -16.60 -12.74 1.42
C GLU A 230 -15.98 -13.02 0.04
N ASN A 231 -14.66 -12.99 -0.06
CA ASN A 231 -13.94 -13.27 -1.32
C ASN A 231 -14.15 -14.70 -1.81
N ASN A 232 -14.16 -15.68 -0.91
CA ASN A 232 -14.44 -17.07 -1.27
C ASN A 232 -15.87 -17.25 -1.80
N ALA A 233 -16.85 -16.59 -1.17
CA ALA A 233 -18.23 -16.60 -1.65
C ALA A 233 -18.35 -15.95 -3.03
N LEU A 234 -17.75 -14.79 -3.25
CA LEU A 234 -17.71 -14.11 -4.55
C LEU A 234 -17.05 -14.97 -5.63
N ASN A 235 -15.92 -15.62 -5.33
CA ASN A 235 -15.25 -16.52 -6.25
C ASN A 235 -16.11 -17.73 -6.62
N HIS A 236 -16.84 -18.30 -5.66
CA HIS A 236 -17.80 -19.38 -5.91
C HIS A 236 -18.94 -18.92 -6.82
N ASP A 237 -19.48 -17.71 -6.60
CA ASP A 237 -20.54 -17.16 -7.42
C ASP A 237 -20.07 -16.88 -8.85
N ILE A 238 -18.86 -16.35 -9.03
CA ILE A 238 -18.24 -16.16 -10.34
C ILE A 238 -18.08 -17.51 -11.07
N GLN A 239 -17.53 -18.52 -10.42
CA GLN A 239 -17.39 -19.86 -11.01
C GLN A 239 -18.74 -20.46 -11.39
N SER A 240 -19.77 -20.26 -10.57
CA SER A 240 -21.13 -20.70 -10.84
C SER A 240 -21.70 -20.03 -12.08
N LYS A 241 -21.57 -18.69 -12.19
CA LYS A 241 -22.02 -17.91 -13.35
C LYS A 241 -21.21 -18.24 -14.61
N GLU A 242 -19.91 -18.49 -14.52
CA GLU A 242 -19.09 -18.96 -15.65
C GLU A 242 -19.56 -20.32 -16.19
N LYS A 243 -19.83 -21.26 -15.28
CA LYS A 243 -20.42 -22.56 -15.66
C LYS A 243 -21.79 -22.39 -16.31
N ALA A 244 -22.63 -21.49 -15.79
CA ALA A 244 -23.94 -21.20 -16.37
C ALA A 244 -23.81 -20.55 -17.76
N LEU A 245 -22.87 -19.62 -17.95
CA LEU A 245 -22.58 -18.99 -19.24
C LEU A 245 -22.11 -20.02 -20.28
N ARG A 246 -21.21 -20.93 -19.89
CA ARG A 246 -20.72 -21.98 -20.76
C ARG A 246 -21.86 -22.93 -21.19
N LYS A 247 -22.70 -23.38 -20.24
CA LYS A 247 -23.88 -24.22 -20.55
C LYS A 247 -24.89 -23.49 -21.46
N ALA A 248 -25.09 -22.17 -21.24
CA ALA A 248 -26.01 -21.39 -22.08
C ALA A 248 -25.50 -21.29 -23.52
N LYS A 249 -24.20 -21.07 -23.74
CA LYS A 249 -23.55 -21.04 -25.06
C LYS A 249 -23.58 -22.42 -25.74
N GLU A 250 -23.33 -23.50 -25.02
CA GLU A 250 -23.43 -24.88 -25.56
C GLU A 250 -24.86 -25.17 -26.01
N LYS A 251 -25.85 -24.81 -25.19
CA LYS A 251 -27.27 -25.01 -25.53
C LYS A 251 -27.72 -24.19 -26.73
N GLU A 252 -27.24 -22.92 -26.85
CA GLU A 252 -27.46 -22.09 -28.04
C GLU A 252 -26.90 -22.80 -29.29
N ARG A 253 -25.65 -23.27 -29.25
CA ARG A 253 -24.99 -23.99 -30.34
C ARG A 253 -25.75 -25.24 -30.74
N GLU A 254 -26.11 -26.11 -29.79
CA GLU A 254 -26.87 -27.33 -30.04
C GLU A 254 -28.23 -27.01 -30.66
N THR A 255 -28.93 -25.97 -30.17
CA THR A 255 -30.24 -25.56 -30.67
C THR A 255 -30.11 -25.07 -32.12
N LEU A 256 -29.12 -24.25 -32.43
CA LEU A 256 -28.85 -23.75 -33.79
C LEU A 256 -28.45 -24.89 -34.75
N GLU A 257 -27.60 -25.81 -34.32
CA GLU A 257 -27.24 -26.99 -35.13
C GLU A 257 -28.47 -27.89 -35.42
N ARG A 258 -29.33 -28.10 -34.41
CA ARG A 258 -30.57 -28.84 -34.57
C ARG A 258 -31.54 -28.14 -35.52
N GLN A 259 -31.68 -26.85 -35.39
CA GLN A 259 -32.53 -26.04 -36.27
C GLN A 259 -32.05 -26.10 -37.72
N ASN A 260 -30.75 -25.86 -37.96
CA ASN A 260 -30.15 -25.97 -39.29
C ASN A 260 -30.36 -27.34 -39.94
N LYS A 261 -30.28 -28.41 -39.16
CA LYS A 261 -30.60 -29.76 -39.65
C LYS A 261 -32.07 -29.94 -40.03
N LEU A 262 -32.99 -29.35 -39.25
CA LEU A 262 -34.43 -29.39 -39.53
C LEU A 262 -34.77 -28.55 -40.77
N ASP A 263 -34.19 -27.37 -40.92
CA ASP A 263 -34.41 -26.50 -42.07
C ASP A 263 -33.90 -27.14 -43.36
N SER A 264 -32.71 -27.75 -43.34
CA SER A 264 -32.14 -28.49 -44.48
C SER A 264 -32.99 -29.71 -44.88
N ARG A 265 -33.59 -30.42 -43.89
CA ARG A 265 -34.51 -31.53 -44.15
C ARG A 265 -35.84 -31.03 -44.71
N GLY A 266 -36.33 -29.89 -44.20
CA GLY A 266 -37.54 -29.21 -44.68
C GLY A 266 -37.41 -28.81 -46.16
N GLU A 267 -36.31 -28.15 -46.55
CA GLU A 267 -36.03 -27.77 -47.92
C GLU A 267 -35.97 -28.97 -48.90
N LYS A 268 -35.32 -30.07 -48.48
CA LYS A 268 -35.25 -31.30 -49.27
C LYS A 268 -36.62 -31.94 -49.49
N LYS A 269 -37.51 -31.95 -48.46
CA LYS A 269 -38.88 -32.45 -48.56
C LYS A 269 -39.75 -31.60 -49.46
N GLN A 270 -39.65 -30.26 -49.34
CA GLN A 270 -40.43 -29.30 -50.15
C GLN A 270 -40.06 -29.40 -51.68
N LYS A 271 -38.78 -29.55 -52.00
CA LYS A 271 -38.32 -29.77 -53.39
C LYS A 271 -38.86 -31.08 -53.99
N LYS A 272 -39.08 -32.11 -53.18
CA LYS A 272 -39.66 -33.40 -53.64
C LYS A 272 -41.18 -33.37 -53.75
N ALA A 273 -41.88 -32.53 -53.00
CA ALA A 273 -43.34 -32.51 -52.93
C ALA A 273 -44.04 -31.57 -53.94
N GLY A 274 -43.32 -30.90 -54.85
CA GLY A 274 -43.89 -30.05 -55.89
C GLY A 274 -44.70 -28.83 -55.41
N VAL A 275 -44.38 -28.29 -54.25
CA VAL A 275 -45.10 -27.19 -53.59
C VAL A 275 -44.95 -25.91 -54.39
N SER A 276 -46.03 -25.10 -54.47
CA SER A 276 -46.02 -23.81 -55.20
C SER A 276 -44.97 -22.83 -54.63
N ARG A 277 -44.37 -21.99 -55.47
CA ARG A 277 -43.32 -21.04 -55.08
C ARG A 277 -43.75 -20.05 -53.98
N ILE A 278 -45.02 -19.62 -53.97
CA ILE A 278 -45.59 -18.74 -52.96
C ILE A 278 -45.61 -19.43 -51.59
N MET A 279 -46.09 -20.68 -51.54
CA MET A 279 -46.16 -21.47 -50.30
C MET A 279 -44.79 -21.83 -49.76
N MET A 280 -43.77 -22.05 -50.64
CA MET A 280 -42.37 -22.24 -50.23
C MET A 280 -41.80 -21.00 -49.55
N ASN A 281 -42.08 -19.80 -50.09
CA ASN A 281 -41.61 -18.54 -49.48
C ASN A 281 -42.27 -18.28 -48.12
N THR A 282 -43.55 -18.56 -47.95
CA THR A 282 -44.24 -18.42 -46.65
C THR A 282 -43.65 -19.37 -45.59
N LEU A 283 -43.41 -20.64 -45.95
CA LEU A 283 -42.82 -21.61 -45.04
C LEU A 283 -41.37 -21.26 -44.67
N ARG A 284 -40.60 -20.72 -45.61
CA ARG A 284 -39.25 -20.22 -45.38
C ARG A 284 -39.25 -19.03 -44.43
N ASN A 285 -40.09 -18.00 -44.65
CA ASN A 285 -40.22 -16.86 -43.78
C ASN A 285 -40.64 -17.25 -42.35
N ASN A 286 -41.55 -18.23 -42.21
CA ASN A 286 -41.96 -18.73 -40.87
C ASN A 286 -40.82 -19.47 -40.17
N ALA A 287 -39.98 -20.24 -40.87
CA ALA A 287 -38.82 -20.91 -40.35
C ALA A 287 -37.74 -19.88 -39.92
N GLU A 288 -37.45 -18.89 -40.76
CA GLU A 288 -36.52 -17.79 -40.47
C GLU A 288 -36.96 -16.97 -39.24
N ASN A 289 -38.25 -16.61 -39.13
CA ASN A 289 -38.82 -15.91 -37.98
C ASN A 289 -38.72 -16.76 -36.69
N SER A 290 -39.02 -18.06 -36.77
CA SER A 290 -38.88 -18.97 -35.62
C SER A 290 -37.42 -19.06 -35.15
N THR A 291 -36.49 -19.20 -36.09
CA THR A 291 -35.05 -19.25 -35.82
C THR A 291 -34.55 -17.93 -35.21
N ALA A 292 -34.97 -16.79 -35.77
CA ALA A 292 -34.62 -15.45 -35.24
C ALA A 292 -35.15 -15.26 -33.82
N ARG A 293 -36.38 -15.68 -33.52
CA ARG A 293 -36.97 -15.62 -32.18
C ARG A 293 -36.21 -16.47 -31.17
N THR A 294 -35.87 -17.71 -31.55
CA THR A 294 -35.10 -18.63 -30.69
C THR A 294 -33.69 -18.09 -30.42
N LYS A 295 -33.03 -17.55 -31.45
CA LYS A 295 -31.72 -16.90 -31.32
C LYS A 295 -31.80 -15.68 -30.40
N GLY A 296 -32.84 -14.83 -30.53
CA GLY A 296 -33.06 -13.68 -29.68
C GLY A 296 -33.14 -14.05 -28.19
N VAL A 297 -33.91 -15.09 -27.83
CA VAL A 297 -34.04 -15.56 -26.44
C VAL A 297 -32.70 -16.06 -25.88
N HIS A 298 -31.91 -16.78 -26.68
CA HIS A 298 -30.58 -17.24 -26.25
C HIS A 298 -29.61 -16.08 -26.08
N THR A 299 -29.59 -15.11 -27.01
CA THR A 299 -28.72 -13.92 -26.96
C THR A 299 -29.05 -13.05 -25.74
N GLU A 300 -30.31 -12.84 -25.43
CA GLU A 300 -30.76 -12.09 -24.25
C GLU A 300 -30.31 -12.78 -22.95
N LYS A 301 -30.50 -14.10 -22.85
CA LYS A 301 -30.07 -14.89 -21.69
C LYS A 301 -28.56 -14.87 -21.50
N ILE A 302 -27.78 -15.05 -22.56
CA ILE A 302 -26.31 -14.99 -22.54
C ILE A 302 -25.84 -13.59 -22.18
N GLY A 303 -26.47 -12.55 -22.74
CA GLY A 303 -26.19 -11.15 -22.42
C GLY A 303 -26.41 -10.83 -20.95
N GLY A 304 -27.53 -11.27 -20.37
CA GLY A 304 -27.83 -11.10 -18.94
C GLY A 304 -26.77 -11.77 -18.05
N ILE A 305 -26.47 -13.05 -18.28
CA ILE A 305 -25.43 -13.76 -17.49
C ILE A 305 -24.05 -13.09 -17.65
N SER A 306 -23.73 -12.62 -18.86
CA SER A 306 -22.43 -11.95 -19.12
C SER A 306 -22.33 -10.62 -18.37
N LYS A 307 -23.43 -9.87 -18.30
CA LYS A 307 -23.50 -8.61 -17.54
C LYS A 307 -23.34 -8.85 -16.04
N ASP A 308 -24.09 -9.79 -15.47
CA ASP A 308 -23.97 -10.19 -14.06
C ASP A 308 -22.53 -10.64 -13.74
N LEU A 309 -21.90 -11.41 -14.63
CA LEU A 309 -20.53 -11.87 -14.47
C LEU A 309 -19.53 -10.70 -14.49
N GLN A 310 -19.75 -9.71 -15.33
CA GLN A 310 -18.92 -8.52 -15.41
C GLN A 310 -19.07 -7.67 -14.13
N GLU A 311 -20.28 -7.51 -13.61
CA GLU A 311 -20.54 -6.82 -12.34
C GLU A 311 -19.86 -7.53 -11.16
N LEU A 312 -20.01 -8.86 -11.04
CA LEU A 312 -19.35 -9.64 -9.99
C LEU A 312 -17.82 -9.56 -10.08
N ARG A 313 -17.25 -9.59 -11.30
CA ARG A 313 -15.80 -9.46 -11.49
C ARG A 313 -15.28 -8.09 -11.11
N SER A 314 -16.06 -7.02 -11.29
CA SER A 314 -15.66 -5.66 -10.90
C SER A 314 -15.64 -5.44 -9.39
N THR A 315 -16.25 -6.33 -8.61
CA THR A 315 -16.21 -6.29 -7.13
C THR A 315 -15.05 -7.07 -6.52
N LEU A 316 -14.41 -7.96 -7.30
CA LEU A 316 -13.22 -8.66 -6.82
C LEU A 316 -11.99 -7.75 -6.82
N PRO A 317 -11.13 -7.85 -5.79
CA PRO A 317 -9.81 -7.25 -5.85
C PRO A 317 -9.00 -7.83 -7.01
N ASP A 318 -8.36 -6.99 -7.81
CA ASP A 318 -7.59 -7.39 -8.99
C ASP A 318 -6.31 -8.22 -8.70
N ILE A 319 -6.05 -8.57 -7.44
CA ILE A 319 -4.80 -9.20 -6.96
C ILE A 319 -4.58 -10.61 -7.51
N ASP A 320 -5.65 -11.40 -7.60
CA ASP A 320 -5.54 -12.83 -7.99
C ASP A 320 -5.18 -13.04 -9.46
N GLN A 321 -5.03 -11.97 -10.24
CA GLN A 321 -4.73 -12.01 -11.66
C GLN A 321 -3.24 -11.81 -11.98
N ILE A 322 -2.42 -11.35 -11.04
CA ILE A 322 -1.02 -11.03 -11.28
C ILE A 322 -0.17 -12.30 -11.12
N LYS A 323 0.26 -12.88 -12.25
CA LYS A 323 1.31 -13.91 -12.30
C LYS A 323 2.59 -13.25 -12.78
N PHE A 324 3.63 -13.27 -11.95
CA PHE A 324 4.85 -12.52 -12.21
C PHE A 324 5.73 -13.17 -13.28
N GLY A 325 5.86 -14.50 -13.25
CA GLY A 325 6.58 -15.25 -14.28
C GLY A 325 8.03 -14.76 -14.43
N PHE A 326 8.77 -14.66 -13.33
CA PHE A 326 10.21 -14.43 -13.41
C PHE A 326 10.90 -15.60 -14.12
N ASP A 327 11.69 -15.31 -15.13
CA ASP A 327 12.54 -16.31 -15.75
C ASP A 327 13.58 -16.80 -14.72
N LYS A 328 14.10 -18.02 -14.92
CA LYS A 328 15.07 -18.61 -13.99
C LYS A 328 16.37 -17.82 -14.06
N THR A 329 16.97 -17.60 -12.89
CA THR A 329 18.36 -17.10 -12.83
C THR A 329 19.31 -18.16 -13.38
N ASN A 330 20.33 -17.72 -14.10
CA ASN A 330 21.33 -18.63 -14.70
C ASN A 330 22.42 -19.08 -13.69
N LEU A 331 22.34 -18.67 -12.42
CA LEU A 331 23.34 -19.00 -11.41
C LEU A 331 23.04 -20.34 -10.73
N HIS A 332 24.10 -21.13 -10.53
CA HIS A 332 24.01 -22.34 -9.71
C HIS A 332 23.78 -21.95 -8.23
N LYS A 333 22.85 -22.65 -7.57
CA LYS A 333 22.62 -22.47 -6.13
C LYS A 333 23.92 -22.72 -5.33
N GLY A 334 24.16 -21.87 -4.32
CA GLY A 334 25.33 -22.00 -3.45
C GLY A 334 26.62 -21.33 -3.96
N LYS A 335 26.60 -20.67 -5.14
CA LYS A 335 27.75 -19.86 -5.59
C LYS A 335 27.90 -18.64 -4.66
N ILE A 336 29.11 -18.38 -4.16
CA ILE A 336 29.40 -17.18 -3.36
C ILE A 336 29.28 -15.95 -4.27
N LEU A 337 28.36 -15.05 -3.93
CA LEU A 337 28.12 -13.79 -4.64
C LEU A 337 28.85 -12.63 -3.98
N PHE A 338 28.90 -12.63 -2.65
CA PHE A 338 29.58 -11.62 -1.86
C PHE A 338 30.21 -12.28 -0.62
N LYS A 339 31.41 -11.86 -0.23
CA LYS A 339 32.05 -12.26 1.02
C LYS A 339 32.71 -11.04 1.63
N ALA A 340 32.39 -10.78 2.88
CA ALA A 340 33.03 -9.78 3.72
C ALA A 340 33.91 -10.48 4.74
N SER A 341 35.11 -9.99 4.97
CA SER A 341 36.06 -10.48 5.97
C SER A 341 36.57 -9.29 6.76
N GLU A 342 36.21 -9.22 8.05
CA GLU A 342 36.63 -8.20 9.02
C GLU A 342 36.39 -6.77 8.55
N ILE A 343 35.28 -6.53 7.81
CA ILE A 343 34.97 -5.21 7.25
C ILE A 343 34.45 -4.25 8.30
N ASN A 344 34.89 -2.99 8.20
CA ASN A 344 34.25 -1.86 8.85
C ASN A 344 34.36 -0.61 7.96
N HIS A 345 33.54 0.38 8.25
CA HIS A 345 33.56 1.66 7.57
C HIS A 345 33.52 2.79 8.60
N SER A 346 33.95 3.98 8.25
CA SER A 346 33.83 5.15 9.10
C SER A 346 33.51 6.40 8.28
N TYR A 347 32.67 7.23 8.85
CA TYR A 347 32.51 8.64 8.53
C TYR A 347 33.17 9.40 9.67
N ASP A 348 33.91 10.45 9.40
CA ASP A 348 34.52 11.34 10.43
C ASP A 348 35.33 10.63 11.54
N ASP A 349 36.18 9.66 11.17
CA ASP A 349 37.08 8.88 12.06
C ASP A 349 36.38 7.98 13.11
N GLN A 350 35.05 7.96 13.20
CA GLN A 350 34.32 7.01 14.05
C GLN A 350 33.92 5.77 13.24
N LEU A 351 34.27 4.58 13.76
CA LEU A 351 33.86 3.31 13.18
C LEU A 351 32.33 3.19 13.25
N LEU A 352 31.74 2.77 12.14
CA LEU A 352 30.30 2.68 12.00
C LEU A 352 29.73 1.49 12.79
N TRP A 353 30.42 0.37 12.78
CA TRP A 353 30.01 -0.82 13.50
C TRP A 353 30.96 -1.10 14.67
N LYS A 354 30.39 -1.44 15.83
CA LYS A 354 31.17 -1.77 17.05
C LYS A 354 32.11 -2.96 16.82
N ASN A 355 31.58 -3.96 16.11
CA ASN A 355 32.34 -5.16 15.72
C ASN A 355 32.56 -5.16 14.22
N GLN A 356 33.69 -5.69 13.78
CA GLN A 356 33.93 -5.94 12.37
C GLN A 356 32.92 -6.98 11.84
N LEU A 357 32.50 -6.83 10.60
CA LEU A 357 31.49 -7.72 10.00
C LEU A 357 32.19 -8.82 9.19
N ASP A 358 31.81 -10.06 9.49
CA ASP A 358 32.20 -11.27 8.77
C ASP A 358 30.93 -12.01 8.32
N PHE A 359 30.74 -12.09 7.00
CA PHE A 359 29.60 -12.83 6.43
C PHE A 359 29.82 -13.16 4.97
N GLN A 360 29.01 -14.09 4.46
CA GLN A 360 28.94 -14.39 3.03
C GLN A 360 27.50 -14.48 2.54
N ILE A 361 27.29 -14.13 1.29
CA ILE A 361 26.01 -14.23 0.59
C ILE A 361 26.17 -15.21 -0.56
N VAL A 362 25.32 -16.22 -0.60
CA VAL A 362 25.34 -17.23 -1.64
C VAL A 362 24.11 -17.14 -2.53
N SER A 363 24.21 -17.63 -3.76
CA SER A 363 23.12 -17.63 -4.73
C SER A 363 21.91 -18.42 -4.24
N GLY A 364 20.74 -17.79 -4.32
CA GLY A 364 19.44 -18.34 -3.89
C GLY A 364 19.12 -18.16 -2.42
N GLN A 365 19.95 -17.45 -1.66
CA GLN A 365 19.73 -17.15 -0.24
C GLN A 365 18.78 -15.95 -0.07
N ARG A 366 17.99 -15.96 1.01
CA ARG A 366 17.09 -14.87 1.40
C ARG A 366 17.55 -14.32 2.75
N ILE A 367 18.02 -13.07 2.77
CA ILE A 367 18.69 -12.46 3.92
C ILE A 367 17.99 -11.16 4.28
N ALA A 368 17.79 -10.89 5.57
CA ALA A 368 17.41 -9.57 6.04
C ALA A 368 18.56 -8.86 6.78
N LEU A 369 18.72 -7.57 6.48
CA LEU A 369 19.60 -6.68 7.23
C LEU A 369 18.82 -6.05 8.37
N LYS A 370 19.23 -6.30 9.62
CA LYS A 370 18.63 -5.76 10.84
C LYS A 370 19.54 -4.73 11.51
N GLY A 371 18.96 -3.70 12.10
CA GLY A 371 19.68 -2.68 12.86
C GLY A 371 18.82 -1.44 13.06
N LEU A 372 19.16 -0.63 14.05
CA LEU A 372 18.49 0.63 14.33
C LEU A 372 18.66 1.62 13.18
N ASN A 373 17.87 2.70 13.19
CA ASN A 373 18.09 3.78 12.24
C ASN A 373 19.49 4.39 12.48
N GLY A 374 20.23 4.63 11.39
CA GLY A 374 21.62 5.08 11.48
C GLY A 374 22.67 4.01 11.72
N SER A 375 22.32 2.72 11.90
CA SER A 375 23.27 1.62 12.11
C SER A 375 24.13 1.26 10.89
N GLY A 376 24.00 1.98 9.77
CA GLY A 376 24.82 1.74 8.58
C GLY A 376 24.25 0.72 7.59
N LYS A 377 22.94 0.39 7.63
CA LYS A 377 22.30 -0.52 6.67
C LYS A 377 22.55 -0.09 5.22
N THR A 378 22.26 1.18 4.90
CA THR A 378 22.48 1.73 3.55
C THR A 378 23.97 1.75 3.17
N THR A 379 24.87 1.97 4.13
CA THR A 379 26.33 1.90 3.90
C THR A 379 26.74 0.48 3.52
N LEU A 380 26.23 -0.53 4.23
CA LEU A 380 26.50 -1.93 3.91
C LEU A 380 25.96 -2.31 2.52
N ILE A 381 24.74 -1.85 2.17
CA ILE A 381 24.17 -2.04 0.82
C ILE A 381 25.12 -1.47 -0.24
N LYS A 382 25.60 -0.23 -0.08
CA LYS A 382 26.55 0.40 -1.02
C LYS A 382 27.87 -0.39 -1.14
N ILE A 383 28.34 -0.99 -0.05
CA ILE A 383 29.52 -1.88 -0.09
C ILE A 383 29.21 -3.16 -0.88
N ILE A 384 28.05 -3.79 -0.66
CA ILE A 384 27.60 -4.98 -1.42
C ILE A 384 27.43 -4.63 -2.91
N MET A 385 26.89 -3.47 -3.22
CA MET A 385 26.78 -2.97 -4.60
C MET A 385 28.15 -2.69 -5.24
N GLY A 386 29.19 -2.46 -4.42
CA GLY A 386 30.55 -2.10 -4.88
C GLY A 386 30.69 -0.60 -5.19
N GLU A 387 29.74 0.21 -4.76
CA GLU A 387 29.75 1.68 -4.88
C GLU A 387 30.64 2.33 -3.80
N LEU A 388 30.83 1.61 -2.69
CA LEU A 388 31.64 2.05 -1.57
C LEU A 388 32.62 0.94 -1.18
N GLN A 389 33.88 1.32 -0.89
CA GLN A 389 34.87 0.40 -0.36
C GLN A 389 34.89 0.46 1.18
N PRO A 390 34.99 -0.67 1.87
CA PRO A 390 35.19 -0.66 3.32
C PRO A 390 36.54 0.00 3.65
N LYS A 391 36.64 0.66 4.82
CA LYS A 391 37.92 1.23 5.29
C LYS A 391 38.84 0.19 5.89
N THR A 392 38.28 -0.86 6.44
CA THR A 392 39.04 -2.01 6.99
C THR A 392 38.47 -3.32 6.45
N GLY A 393 39.29 -4.36 6.46
CA GLY A 393 38.92 -5.69 5.97
C GLY A 393 38.94 -5.81 4.45
N ASN A 394 38.44 -6.93 3.96
CA ASN A 394 38.42 -7.26 2.54
C ASN A 394 37.05 -7.71 2.09
N VAL A 395 36.69 -7.37 0.84
CA VAL A 395 35.45 -7.82 0.20
C VAL A 395 35.75 -8.58 -1.08
N TYR A 396 35.05 -9.68 -1.29
CA TYR A 396 34.97 -10.37 -2.57
C TYR A 396 33.55 -10.17 -3.13
N LYS A 397 33.47 -9.77 -4.39
CA LYS A 397 32.20 -9.62 -5.12
C LYS A 397 32.30 -10.39 -6.44
N ALA A 398 31.39 -11.32 -6.65
CA ALA A 398 31.26 -12.01 -7.92
C ALA A 398 30.61 -11.08 -8.98
N ASN A 399 30.92 -11.35 -10.24
CA ASN A 399 30.15 -10.69 -11.32
C ASN A 399 28.75 -11.27 -11.35
N SER A 400 27.75 -10.44 -10.97
CA SER A 400 26.34 -10.79 -10.89
C SER A 400 25.48 -9.59 -11.25
N LYS A 401 24.29 -9.85 -11.84
CA LYS A 401 23.30 -8.81 -12.14
C LYS A 401 22.55 -8.46 -10.86
N LEU A 402 22.87 -7.31 -10.28
CA LEU A 402 22.28 -6.81 -9.05
C LEU A 402 21.34 -5.65 -9.36
N ILE A 403 20.16 -5.67 -8.75
CA ILE A 403 19.18 -4.56 -8.78
C ILE A 403 18.91 -4.12 -7.35
N TYR A 404 19.05 -2.83 -7.10
CA TYR A 404 18.70 -2.18 -5.85
C TYR A 404 17.42 -1.38 -6.03
N ILE A 405 16.42 -1.67 -5.22
CA ILE A 405 15.15 -0.98 -5.17
C ILE A 405 15.09 -0.27 -3.83
N ASP A 406 15.26 1.03 -3.89
CA ASP A 406 15.20 1.92 -2.72
C ASP A 406 13.75 2.27 -2.36
N GLN A 407 13.58 2.94 -1.24
CA GLN A 407 12.29 3.36 -0.70
C GLN A 407 11.52 4.28 -1.66
N ASP A 408 12.21 5.09 -2.48
CA ASP A 408 11.62 6.08 -3.39
C ASP A 408 11.43 5.55 -4.82
N TYR A 409 11.86 4.31 -5.10
CA TYR A 409 11.85 3.71 -6.44
C TYR A 409 12.65 4.56 -7.46
N SER A 410 13.86 4.99 -7.10
CA SER A 410 14.70 5.89 -7.92
C SER A 410 15.05 5.36 -9.30
N LEU A 411 14.94 4.05 -9.53
CA LEU A 411 15.05 3.43 -10.87
C LEU A 411 13.90 3.82 -11.82
N ILE A 412 12.82 4.39 -11.30
CA ILE A 412 11.71 4.92 -12.09
C ILE A 412 11.97 6.40 -12.37
N GLU A 413 12.09 6.74 -13.64
CA GLU A 413 12.29 8.12 -14.05
C GLU A 413 10.97 8.90 -14.00
N ASN A 414 10.91 9.90 -13.15
CA ASN A 414 9.69 10.65 -12.86
C ASN A 414 9.10 11.39 -14.09
N GLN A 415 9.93 11.78 -15.06
CA GLN A 415 9.53 12.66 -16.19
C GLN A 415 8.96 11.90 -17.38
N ILE A 416 9.15 10.59 -17.46
CA ILE A 416 8.67 9.78 -18.59
C ILE A 416 7.34 9.09 -18.25
N SER A 417 6.66 8.61 -19.28
CA SER A 417 5.41 7.88 -19.10
C SER A 417 5.63 6.44 -18.61
N VAL A 418 4.58 5.85 -18.06
CA VAL A 418 4.55 4.44 -17.63
C VAL A 418 5.01 3.50 -18.76
N TYR A 419 4.54 3.73 -19.99
CA TYR A 419 4.93 2.93 -21.13
C TYR A 419 6.41 3.10 -21.49
N GLU A 420 6.91 4.34 -21.52
CA GLU A 420 8.33 4.62 -21.82
C GLU A 420 9.24 4.02 -20.76
N GLN A 421 8.85 4.07 -19.49
CA GLN A 421 9.58 3.42 -18.40
C GLN A 421 9.66 1.91 -18.61
N ALA A 422 8.55 1.26 -18.94
CA ALA A 422 8.51 -0.16 -19.26
C ALA A 422 9.37 -0.51 -20.48
N GLN A 423 9.35 0.34 -21.53
CA GLN A 423 10.15 0.18 -22.73
C GLN A 423 11.66 0.26 -22.46
N LYS A 424 12.13 1.06 -21.50
CA LYS A 424 13.55 1.12 -21.10
C LYS A 424 14.10 -0.21 -20.59
N PHE A 425 13.25 -1.01 -19.96
CA PHE A 425 13.63 -2.35 -19.47
C PHE A 425 13.50 -3.44 -20.54
N ASN A 426 13.10 -3.11 -21.76
CA ASN A 426 12.89 -4.05 -22.85
C ASN A 426 14.19 -4.39 -23.60
N ALA A 427 15.13 -5.01 -22.89
CA ALA A 427 16.38 -5.52 -23.51
C ALA A 427 16.11 -6.72 -24.45
N SER A 428 14.99 -7.42 -24.28
CA SER A 428 14.60 -8.59 -25.07
C SER A 428 13.95 -8.24 -26.43
N GLY A 429 13.67 -6.96 -26.70
CA GLY A 429 13.03 -6.55 -27.95
C GLY A 429 11.57 -6.98 -28.10
N LEU A 430 10.82 -7.11 -26.97
CA LEU A 430 9.39 -7.38 -27.01
C LEU A 430 8.65 -6.33 -27.84
N GLN A 431 7.61 -6.78 -28.55
CA GLN A 431 6.78 -5.86 -29.31
C GLN A 431 5.92 -4.99 -28.38
N GLU A 432 5.48 -3.84 -28.86
CA GLU A 432 4.64 -2.89 -28.13
C GLU A 432 3.40 -3.57 -27.49
N HIS A 433 2.77 -4.46 -28.23
CA HIS A 433 1.60 -5.21 -27.76
C HIS A 433 1.91 -6.06 -26.51
N ASP A 434 3.07 -6.72 -26.48
CA ASP A 434 3.48 -7.59 -25.37
C ASP A 434 3.77 -6.78 -24.12
N ILE A 435 4.42 -5.62 -24.27
CA ILE A 435 4.67 -4.70 -23.15
C ILE A 435 3.33 -4.19 -22.57
N LYS A 436 2.40 -3.77 -23.45
CA LYS A 436 1.07 -3.31 -23.04
C LYS A 436 0.27 -4.41 -22.36
N MET A 437 0.39 -5.67 -22.82
CA MET A 437 -0.22 -6.82 -22.13
C MET A 437 0.38 -7.03 -20.73
N LYS A 438 1.71 -6.89 -20.58
CA LYS A 438 2.35 -6.99 -19.26
C LYS A 438 1.90 -5.85 -18.36
N LEU A 439 1.89 -4.59 -18.82
CA LEU A 439 1.38 -3.45 -18.07
C LEU A 439 -0.06 -3.67 -17.59
N ASN A 440 -0.95 -4.19 -18.45
CA ASN A 440 -2.32 -4.53 -18.04
C ASN A 440 -2.36 -5.59 -16.93
N LYS A 441 -1.49 -6.61 -16.97
CA LYS A 441 -1.39 -7.61 -15.90
C LYS A 441 -0.97 -6.98 -14.56
N PHE A 442 -0.19 -5.90 -14.59
CA PHE A 442 0.21 -5.15 -13.40
C PHE A 442 -0.74 -3.98 -13.09
N LEU A 443 -1.98 -4.05 -13.60
CA LEU A 443 -3.08 -3.12 -13.33
C LEU A 443 -2.85 -1.71 -13.88
N PHE A 444 -2.09 -1.58 -14.97
CA PHE A 444 -1.98 -0.34 -15.73
C PHE A 444 -2.88 -0.43 -16.96
N SER A 445 -4.03 0.23 -16.90
CA SER A 445 -4.99 0.31 -18.00
C SER A 445 -4.47 1.16 -19.17
N LYS A 446 -5.18 1.15 -20.29
CA LYS A 446 -4.83 1.97 -21.46
C LYS A 446 -4.69 3.46 -21.12
N ASN A 447 -5.48 3.96 -20.16
CA ASN A 447 -5.44 5.36 -19.76
C ASN A 447 -4.18 5.69 -18.94
N ASP A 448 -3.59 4.69 -18.28
CA ASP A 448 -2.41 4.88 -17.45
C ASP A 448 -1.09 4.84 -18.23
N TRP A 449 -1.08 4.29 -19.45
CA TRP A 449 0.17 4.11 -20.22
C TRP A 449 0.88 5.43 -20.55
N SER A 450 0.12 6.50 -20.78
CA SER A 450 0.64 7.85 -21.04
C SER A 450 0.82 8.70 -19.77
N LYS A 451 0.41 8.18 -18.60
CA LYS A 451 0.54 8.88 -17.32
C LYS A 451 2.02 9.04 -16.97
N PRO A 452 2.50 10.24 -16.62
CA PRO A 452 3.89 10.43 -16.21
C PRO A 452 4.16 9.76 -14.86
N CYS A 453 5.35 9.18 -14.69
CA CYS A 453 5.69 8.38 -13.51
C CYS A 453 5.69 9.18 -12.19
N PHE A 454 5.90 10.52 -12.23
CA PHE A 454 5.79 11.34 -11.02
C PHE A 454 4.36 11.38 -10.44
N ALA A 455 3.33 11.14 -11.27
CA ALA A 455 1.93 11.13 -10.85
C ALA A 455 1.48 9.78 -10.27
N LEU A 456 2.38 8.79 -10.21
CA LEU A 456 2.11 7.48 -9.64
C LEU A 456 2.21 7.50 -8.12
N SER A 457 1.28 6.83 -7.45
CA SER A 457 1.38 6.51 -6.02
C SER A 457 2.52 5.51 -5.75
N GLY A 458 2.97 5.38 -4.49
CA GLY A 458 4.00 4.42 -4.11
C GLY A 458 3.67 2.99 -4.53
N GLY A 459 2.43 2.54 -4.33
CA GLY A 459 1.97 1.23 -4.78
C GLY A 459 1.96 1.05 -6.31
N GLU A 460 1.60 2.09 -7.06
CA GLU A 460 1.70 2.08 -8.53
C GLU A 460 3.16 2.02 -8.99
N LYS A 461 4.07 2.79 -8.36
CA LYS A 461 5.51 2.71 -8.65
C LYS A 461 6.05 1.32 -8.38
N MET A 462 5.71 0.71 -7.25
CA MET A 462 6.08 -0.67 -6.93
C MET A 462 5.61 -1.65 -8.02
N ARG A 463 4.34 -1.60 -8.42
CA ARG A 463 3.82 -2.46 -9.49
C ARG A 463 4.51 -2.22 -10.83
N LEU A 464 4.80 -0.96 -11.17
CA LEU A 464 5.53 -0.63 -12.38
C LEU A 464 6.96 -1.20 -12.34
N MET A 465 7.64 -1.09 -11.20
CA MET A 465 8.98 -1.65 -11.01
C MET A 465 8.97 -3.17 -11.19
N LEU A 466 8.03 -3.87 -10.54
CA LEU A 466 7.86 -5.32 -10.72
C LEU A 466 7.56 -5.68 -12.19
N CYS A 467 6.71 -4.90 -12.87
CA CYS A 467 6.45 -5.08 -14.30
C CYS A 467 7.75 -4.95 -15.11
N CYS A 468 8.54 -3.91 -14.88
CA CYS A 468 9.81 -3.67 -15.56
C CYS A 468 10.78 -4.84 -15.38
N LEU A 469 10.87 -5.41 -14.17
CA LEU A 469 11.70 -6.59 -13.90
C LEU A 469 11.25 -7.82 -14.70
N THR A 470 9.95 -7.99 -14.94
CA THR A 470 9.43 -9.10 -15.75
C THR A 470 9.58 -8.89 -17.27
N ILE A 471 9.74 -7.65 -17.72
CA ILE A 471 9.96 -7.32 -19.15
C ILE A 471 11.39 -7.69 -19.57
N ASN A 472 12.33 -7.58 -18.67
CA ASN A 472 13.72 -7.96 -18.94
C ASN A 472 13.80 -9.47 -19.23
N SER A 473 14.61 -9.86 -20.21
CA SER A 473 14.75 -11.25 -20.66
C SER A 473 15.40 -12.18 -19.63
N GLU A 474 16.10 -11.62 -18.67
CA GLU A 474 16.77 -12.38 -17.62
C GLU A 474 16.46 -11.78 -16.25
N ALA A 475 16.01 -12.62 -15.34
CA ALA A 475 15.84 -12.21 -13.96
C ALA A 475 17.19 -11.76 -13.36
N PRO A 476 17.23 -10.73 -12.51
CA PRO A 476 18.43 -10.35 -11.79
C PRO A 476 18.90 -11.50 -10.88
N ASP A 477 20.20 -11.60 -10.67
CA ASP A 477 20.80 -12.61 -9.79
C ASP A 477 20.56 -12.26 -8.31
N VAL A 478 20.58 -10.95 -8.01
CA VAL A 478 20.39 -10.39 -6.68
C VAL A 478 19.40 -9.22 -6.75
N ILE A 479 18.39 -9.27 -5.93
CA ILE A 479 17.49 -8.13 -5.67
C ILE A 479 17.75 -7.65 -4.23
N ILE A 480 18.02 -6.35 -4.09
CA ILE A 480 18.09 -5.68 -2.79
C ILE A 480 16.85 -4.80 -2.67
N LEU A 481 16.09 -4.96 -1.58
CA LEU A 481 14.90 -4.18 -1.26
C LEU A 481 15.16 -3.37 0.02
N ASP A 482 15.03 -2.05 -0.05
CA ASP A 482 15.20 -1.17 1.10
C ASP A 482 13.84 -0.59 1.54
N GLU A 483 13.35 -1.07 2.70
CA GLU A 483 12.05 -0.73 3.29
C GLU A 483 10.88 -0.82 2.28
N PRO A 484 10.72 -1.95 1.56
CA PRO A 484 9.80 -2.05 0.43
C PRO A 484 8.32 -2.00 0.82
N THR A 485 8.00 -2.18 2.11
CA THR A 485 6.61 -2.13 2.62
C THR A 485 6.16 -0.73 3.03
N ASN A 486 7.10 0.22 3.14
CA ASN A 486 6.76 1.59 3.51
C ASN A 486 5.86 2.24 2.44
N ASN A 487 4.83 2.95 2.88
CA ASN A 487 3.85 3.63 2.02
C ASN A 487 3.05 2.71 1.06
N LEU A 488 3.11 1.38 1.25
CA LEU A 488 2.28 0.44 0.51
C LEU A 488 1.02 0.10 1.32
N ASP A 489 -0.13 0.06 0.64
CA ASP A 489 -1.33 -0.52 1.25
C ASP A 489 -1.23 -2.05 1.33
N ILE A 490 -2.12 -2.64 2.12
CA ILE A 490 -2.15 -4.08 2.37
C ILE A 490 -2.27 -4.88 1.07
N GLN A 491 -3.00 -4.36 0.09
CA GLN A 491 -3.14 -4.98 -1.21
C GLN A 491 -1.82 -5.01 -1.97
N ASN A 492 -1.11 -3.89 -2.03
CA ASN A 492 0.19 -3.83 -2.69
C ASN A 492 1.26 -4.65 -1.95
N ILE A 493 1.21 -4.74 -0.61
CA ILE A 493 2.09 -5.63 0.16
C ILE A 493 1.86 -7.10 -0.25
N LYS A 494 0.61 -7.56 -0.39
CA LYS A 494 0.31 -8.92 -0.87
C LYS A 494 0.84 -9.17 -2.28
N ILE A 495 0.71 -8.21 -3.19
CA ILE A 495 1.26 -8.28 -4.55
C ILE A 495 2.78 -8.43 -4.50
N LEU A 496 3.45 -7.59 -3.72
CA LEU A 496 4.90 -7.63 -3.54
C LEU A 496 5.36 -8.98 -2.96
N THR A 497 4.70 -9.45 -1.90
CA THR A 497 4.98 -10.76 -1.27
C THR A 497 4.85 -11.90 -2.27
N SER A 498 3.77 -11.90 -3.07
CA SER A 498 3.57 -12.92 -4.11
C SER A 498 4.67 -12.88 -5.17
N ALA A 499 5.04 -11.68 -5.64
CA ALA A 499 6.13 -11.50 -6.59
C ALA A 499 7.47 -12.03 -6.07
N ILE A 500 7.81 -11.67 -4.84
CA ILE A 500 9.05 -12.10 -4.20
C ILE A 500 9.08 -13.63 -4.02
N ASN A 501 7.93 -14.24 -3.69
CA ASN A 501 7.87 -15.70 -3.52
C ASN A 501 8.02 -16.47 -4.83
N GLU A 502 7.65 -15.89 -5.98
CA GLU A 502 7.94 -16.46 -7.29
C GLU A 502 9.41 -16.29 -7.72
N TYR A 503 10.11 -15.29 -7.17
CA TYR A 503 11.51 -15.03 -7.51
C TYR A 503 12.44 -16.09 -6.92
N GLN A 504 13.33 -16.67 -7.75
CA GLN A 504 14.22 -17.77 -7.41
C GLN A 504 15.69 -17.34 -7.19
N GLY A 505 16.00 -16.05 -7.36
CA GLY A 505 17.34 -15.49 -7.14
C GLY A 505 17.63 -15.18 -5.67
N THR A 506 18.73 -14.48 -5.44
CA THR A 506 19.16 -14.04 -4.11
C THR A 506 18.42 -12.78 -3.71
N LEU A 507 17.91 -12.76 -2.49
CA LEU A 507 17.14 -11.63 -1.96
C LEU A 507 17.84 -11.06 -0.72
N ILE A 508 18.06 -9.75 -0.71
CA ILE A 508 18.52 -9.00 0.45
C ILE A 508 17.44 -7.98 0.78
N VAL A 509 16.95 -7.96 2.01
CA VAL A 509 15.85 -7.07 2.41
C VAL A 509 16.22 -6.29 3.65
N VAL A 510 16.00 -4.99 3.62
CA VAL A 510 15.90 -4.15 4.82
C VAL A 510 14.43 -3.94 5.09
N SER A 511 13.92 -4.40 6.22
CA SER A 511 12.54 -4.12 6.63
C SER A 511 12.38 -4.25 8.14
N HIS A 512 11.51 -3.41 8.68
CA HIS A 512 11.05 -3.46 10.06
C HIS A 512 9.71 -4.21 10.21
N ASP A 513 9.13 -4.69 9.11
CA ASP A 513 7.90 -5.47 9.10
C ASP A 513 8.20 -6.97 9.28
N VAL A 514 8.09 -7.44 10.52
CA VAL A 514 8.36 -8.85 10.89
C VAL A 514 7.42 -9.82 10.16
N HIS A 515 6.16 -9.40 9.94
CA HIS A 515 5.17 -10.23 9.27
C HIS A 515 5.52 -10.43 7.80
N PHE A 516 5.88 -9.35 7.12
CA PHE A 516 6.35 -9.39 5.73
C PHE A 516 7.60 -10.26 5.59
N LEU A 517 8.60 -10.11 6.48
CA LEU A 517 9.80 -10.94 6.47
C LEU A 517 9.48 -12.44 6.62
N GLY A 518 8.51 -12.78 7.47
CA GLY A 518 8.03 -14.15 7.62
C GLY A 518 7.33 -14.67 6.35
N GLU A 519 6.46 -13.87 5.73
CA GLU A 519 5.72 -14.25 4.51
C GLU A 519 6.64 -14.47 3.30
N ILE A 520 7.79 -13.78 3.21
CA ILE A 520 8.77 -13.94 2.14
C ILE A 520 9.88 -14.96 2.46
N HIS A 521 9.71 -15.73 3.53
CA HIS A 521 10.60 -16.83 3.92
C HIS A 521 12.07 -16.40 4.10
N ILE A 522 12.30 -15.32 4.87
CA ILE A 522 13.66 -14.93 5.28
C ILE A 522 14.17 -15.94 6.30
N GLU A 523 15.34 -16.53 6.05
CA GLU A 523 15.99 -17.56 6.88
C GLU A 523 17.18 -17.00 7.65
N ASP A 524 17.92 -16.07 7.04
CA ASP A 524 19.16 -15.52 7.57
C ASP A 524 19.07 -14.03 7.89
N PHE A 525 19.82 -13.60 8.91
CA PHE A 525 19.87 -12.20 9.33
C PHE A 525 21.32 -11.73 9.46
N ILE A 526 21.60 -10.50 8.99
CA ILE A 526 22.84 -9.78 9.27
C ILE A 526 22.46 -8.64 10.23
N GLU A 527 22.97 -8.70 11.46
CA GLU A 527 22.67 -7.69 12.48
C GLU A 527 23.77 -6.65 12.53
N LEU A 528 23.38 -5.39 12.46
CA LEU A 528 24.26 -4.22 12.55
C LEU A 528 24.04 -3.54 13.90
N SER A 529 25.11 -3.47 14.69
CA SER A 529 25.11 -2.90 16.06
C SER A 529 26.08 -1.72 16.21
#